data_2dc5785b24445e40a4c68c135e76e61c
#
_entry.id   2dc5785b24445e40a4c68c135e76e61c
#
_cell.length_a   1.000
_cell.length_b   1.000
_cell.length_c   1.000
_cell.angle_alpha   90.00
_cell.angle_beta   90.00
_cell.angle_gamma   90.00
#
_symmetry.space_group_name_H-M   'P 1'
#
loop_
_entity.id
_entity.type
_entity.pdbx_description
1 polymer ?
#
loop_
_entity_poly.entity_id
_entity_poly.type
_entity_poly.pdbx_seq_one_letter_code
_entity_poly.pdbx_strand_id
1 'polypeptide(L)'
;MLLLRTVGRRTREPRTAALLYVRDGDAYVVVASKGGAPQHPGWFHNLKAEPDVEIQVGRERIVVRARVSEGEERSRLWDRADEVNQGQYANYQSRTKRPIPVIVLDPR
;
A
#
# COMPACT_ATOMS: atom_id res chain seq x y z
N MET A 1 -6.24 -6.80 -8.79
CA MET A 1 -6.31 -5.89 -7.63
C MET A 1 -6.45 -6.70 -6.34
N LEU A 2 -6.05 -6.14 -5.23
CA LEU A 2 -6.33 -6.72 -3.93
C LEU A 2 -7.31 -5.85 -3.15
N LEU A 3 -8.04 -6.48 -2.25
CA LEU A 3 -8.86 -5.77 -1.28
C LEU A 3 -8.09 -5.72 0.05
N LEU A 4 -7.83 -4.51 0.52
CA LEU A 4 -7.16 -4.28 1.79
C LEU A 4 -8.22 -3.94 2.83
N ARG A 5 -8.26 -4.73 3.90
CA ARG A 5 -9.21 -4.52 5.00
C ARG A 5 -8.48 -3.94 6.19
N THR A 6 -8.87 -2.76 6.59
CA THR A 6 -8.30 -2.08 7.74
C THR A 6 -9.40 -1.72 8.73
N VAL A 7 -8.99 -1.35 9.94
CA VAL A 7 -9.90 -0.83 10.95
C VAL A 7 -9.67 0.67 11.06
N GLY A 8 -10.73 1.44 10.98
CA GLY A 8 -10.65 2.89 11.13
C GLY A 8 -10.00 3.25 12.46
N ARG A 9 -8.92 4.02 12.42
CA ARG A 9 -8.14 4.35 13.61
C ARG A 9 -8.91 5.19 14.64
N ARG A 10 -9.95 5.88 14.19
CA ARG A 10 -10.77 6.73 15.08
C ARG A 10 -12.12 6.10 15.41
N THR A 11 -12.79 5.55 14.39
CA THR A 11 -14.15 5.01 14.55
C THR A 11 -14.17 3.54 14.93
N ARG A 12 -13.04 2.82 14.73
CA ARG A 12 -12.92 1.37 14.90
C ARG A 12 -13.83 0.57 13.95
N GLU A 13 -14.36 1.23 12.92
CA GLU A 13 -15.19 0.57 11.91
C GLU A 13 -14.32 -0.07 10.82
N PRO A 14 -14.76 -1.22 10.25
CA PRO A 14 -14.03 -1.83 9.14
C PRO A 14 -14.06 -0.94 7.90
N ARG A 15 -12.92 -0.91 7.20
CA ARG A 15 -12.75 -0.18 5.94
C ARG A 15 -12.13 -1.11 4.92
N THR A 16 -12.56 -1.02 3.67
CA THR A 16 -12.03 -1.82 2.58
C THR A 16 -11.58 -0.90 1.45
N ALA A 17 -10.36 -1.11 0.95
CA ALA A 17 -9.82 -0.39 -0.19
C ALA A 17 -9.41 -1.37 -1.27
N ALA A 18 -9.75 -1.08 -2.53
CA ALA A 18 -9.30 -1.86 -3.68
C ALA A 18 -8.05 -1.21 -4.25
N LEU A 19 -6.96 -1.95 -4.29
CA LEU A 19 -5.64 -1.41 -4.63
C LEU A 19 -4.96 -2.25 -5.71
N LEU A 20 -4.21 -1.57 -6.57
CA LEU A 20 -3.23 -2.22 -7.42
C LEU A 20 -2.08 -2.72 -6.56
N TYR A 21 -1.47 -3.81 -6.96
CA TYR A 21 -0.34 -4.37 -6.21
C TYR A 21 0.65 -5.04 -7.15
N VAL A 22 1.87 -5.21 -6.64
CA VAL A 22 2.86 -6.08 -7.27
C VAL A 22 3.32 -7.11 -6.25
N ARG A 23 3.88 -8.22 -6.74
CA ARG A 23 4.43 -9.27 -5.87
C ARG A 23 5.92 -9.06 -5.71
N ASP A 24 6.41 -9.35 -4.53
CA ASP A 24 7.84 -9.42 -4.22
C ASP A 24 8.06 -10.69 -3.40
N GLY A 25 8.43 -11.78 -4.07
CA GLY A 25 8.44 -13.09 -3.43
C GLY A 25 7.05 -13.43 -2.93
N ASP A 26 6.93 -13.75 -1.64
CA ASP A 26 5.64 -14.03 -1.01
C ASP A 26 4.90 -12.77 -0.57
N ALA A 27 5.57 -11.63 -0.58
CA ALA A 27 4.96 -10.38 -0.13
C ALA A 27 4.15 -9.71 -1.23
N TYR A 28 3.23 -8.87 -0.81
CA TYR A 28 2.43 -8.01 -1.68
C TYR A 28 2.87 -6.57 -1.43
N VAL A 29 2.95 -5.77 -2.49
CA VAL A 29 3.41 -4.38 -2.39
C VAL A 29 2.34 -3.45 -2.93
N VAL A 30 1.98 -2.44 -2.15
CA VAL A 30 1.02 -1.41 -2.54
C VAL A 30 1.63 -0.03 -2.34
N VAL A 31 1.14 0.94 -3.09
CA VAL A 31 1.67 2.31 -3.08
C VAL A 31 0.58 3.26 -2.60
N ALA A 32 0.88 4.03 -1.56
CA ALA A 32 -0.08 4.95 -0.94
C ALA A 32 -0.10 6.30 -1.66
N SER A 33 -0.40 6.29 -2.97
CA SER A 33 -0.28 7.46 -3.84
C SER A 33 -1.43 8.45 -3.70
N LYS A 34 -2.66 7.96 -3.54
CA LYS A 34 -3.88 8.78 -3.55
C LYS A 34 -3.89 9.77 -4.73
N GLY A 35 -3.40 9.33 -5.92
CA GLY A 35 -3.34 10.17 -7.12
C GLY A 35 -2.45 11.41 -7.00
N GLY A 36 -1.51 11.43 -6.07
CA GLY A 36 -0.63 12.59 -5.84
C GLY A 36 -1.25 13.65 -4.95
N ALA A 37 -2.32 13.33 -4.22
CA ALA A 37 -2.91 14.27 -3.27
C ALA A 37 -1.93 14.66 -2.16
N PRO A 38 -2.08 15.84 -1.54
CA PRO A 38 -1.15 16.29 -0.50
C PRO A 38 -1.23 15.46 0.79
N GLN A 39 -2.33 14.73 1.01
CA GLN A 39 -2.48 13.87 2.18
C GLN A 39 -2.29 12.40 1.79
N HIS A 40 -1.86 11.59 2.75
CA HIS A 40 -1.87 10.13 2.60
C HIS A 40 -3.31 9.62 2.57
N PRO A 41 -3.56 8.47 1.90
CA PRO A 41 -4.88 7.85 1.98
C PRO A 41 -5.19 7.38 3.39
N GLY A 42 -6.48 7.35 3.74
CA GLY A 42 -6.91 6.95 5.08
C GLY A 42 -6.44 5.55 5.48
N TRP A 43 -6.43 4.61 4.53
CA TRP A 43 -5.99 3.24 4.81
C TRP A 43 -4.51 3.17 5.22
N PHE A 44 -3.68 4.09 4.75
CA PHE A 44 -2.28 4.16 5.17
C PHE A 44 -2.17 4.48 6.67
N HIS A 45 -2.93 5.47 7.13
CA HIS A 45 -2.96 5.81 8.55
C HIS A 45 -3.51 4.66 9.39
N ASN A 46 -4.51 3.95 8.87
CA ASN A 46 -5.06 2.78 9.56
C ASN A 46 -4.03 1.67 9.69
N LEU A 47 -3.24 1.42 8.64
CA LEU A 47 -2.16 0.43 8.68
C LEU A 47 -1.07 0.78 9.67
N LYS A 48 -0.75 2.07 9.81
CA LYS A 48 0.25 2.50 10.78
C LYS A 48 -0.24 2.28 12.22
N ALA A 49 -1.53 2.47 12.45
CA ALA A 49 -2.13 2.23 13.77
C ALA A 49 -2.27 0.73 14.07
N GLU A 50 -2.68 -0.07 13.09
CA GLU A 50 -2.81 -1.52 13.22
C GLU A 50 -2.25 -2.21 11.98
N PRO A 51 -0.98 -2.67 12.04
CA PRO A 51 -0.31 -3.24 10.88
C PRO A 51 -0.71 -4.68 10.55
N ASP A 52 -1.33 -5.39 11.48
CA ASP A 52 -1.80 -6.75 11.23
C ASP A 52 -3.20 -6.69 10.65
N VAL A 53 -3.33 -7.01 9.36
CA VAL A 53 -4.58 -6.86 8.61
C VAL A 53 -4.82 -8.04 7.70
N GLU A 54 -6.00 -8.10 7.11
CA GLU A 54 -6.35 -9.12 6.12
C GLU A 54 -6.42 -8.48 4.75
N ILE A 55 -5.90 -9.18 3.76
CA ILE A 55 -6.10 -8.83 2.35
C ILE A 55 -6.86 -9.96 1.66
N GLN A 56 -7.49 -9.62 0.55
CA GLN A 56 -8.12 -10.62 -0.32
C GLN A 56 -7.61 -10.46 -1.74
N VAL A 57 -7.10 -11.55 -2.29
CA VAL A 57 -6.60 -11.61 -3.66
C VAL A 57 -7.36 -12.74 -4.36
N GLY A 58 -8.20 -12.39 -5.32
CA GLY A 58 -9.12 -13.35 -5.91
C GLY A 58 -10.04 -13.91 -4.82
N ARG A 59 -9.96 -15.23 -4.59
CA ARG A 59 -10.76 -15.90 -3.56
C ARG A 59 -10.01 -16.12 -2.26
N GLU A 60 -8.71 -15.84 -2.25
CA GLU A 60 -7.88 -16.07 -1.07
C GLU A 60 -7.94 -14.91 -0.11
N ARG A 61 -8.10 -15.22 1.17
CA ARG A 61 -7.97 -14.27 2.27
C ARG A 61 -6.69 -14.58 3.00
N ILE A 62 -5.86 -13.56 3.16
CA ILE A 62 -4.50 -13.72 3.67
C ILE A 62 -4.30 -12.71 4.79
N VAL A 63 -3.84 -13.21 5.95
CA VAL A 63 -3.43 -12.32 7.05
C VAL A 63 -2.00 -11.88 6.78
N VAL A 64 -1.76 -10.58 6.83
CA VAL A 64 -0.47 -9.99 6.54
C VAL A 64 -0.09 -8.99 7.61
N ARG A 65 1.21 -8.70 7.71
CA ARG A 65 1.71 -7.60 8.52
C ARG A 65 2.28 -6.55 7.59
N ALA A 66 1.79 -5.31 7.73
CA ALA A 66 2.22 -4.19 6.91
C ALA A 66 3.46 -3.52 7.50
N ARG A 67 4.37 -3.11 6.61
CA ARG A 67 5.51 -2.26 6.98
C ARG A 67 5.80 -1.28 5.86
N VAL A 68 6.31 -0.12 6.23
CA VAL A 68 6.75 0.89 5.26
C VAL A 68 8.17 0.56 4.83
N SER A 69 8.38 0.39 3.53
CA SER A 69 9.73 0.13 3.00
C SER A 69 10.58 1.39 3.04
N GLU A 70 11.89 1.21 3.16
CA GLU A 70 12.87 2.29 3.24
C GLU A 70 14.12 1.93 2.45
N GLY A 71 14.92 2.96 2.13
CA GLY A 71 16.23 2.78 1.51
C GLY A 71 16.18 2.08 0.16
N GLU A 72 17.10 1.14 -0.03
CA GLU A 72 17.24 0.43 -1.32
C GLU A 72 16.03 -0.45 -1.61
N GLU A 73 15.43 -1.07 -0.61
CA GLU A 73 14.21 -1.86 -0.79
C GLU A 73 13.10 -0.99 -1.35
N ARG A 74 12.90 0.21 -0.78
CA ARG A 74 11.90 1.14 -1.27
C ARG A 74 12.16 1.54 -2.72
N SER A 75 13.40 1.87 -3.05
CA SER A 75 13.75 2.28 -4.41
C SER A 75 13.48 1.18 -5.42
N ARG A 76 13.87 -0.05 -5.09
CA ARG A 76 13.65 -1.21 -5.95
C ARG A 76 12.16 -1.49 -6.15
N LEU A 77 11.39 -1.45 -5.07
CA LEU A 77 9.96 -1.71 -5.13
C LEU A 77 9.19 -0.58 -5.81
N TRP A 78 9.62 0.66 -5.59
CA TRP A 78 9.05 1.81 -6.29
C TRP A 78 9.19 1.66 -7.80
N ASP A 79 10.39 1.37 -8.26
CA ASP A 79 10.67 1.24 -9.68
C ASP A 79 9.83 0.12 -10.31
N ARG A 80 9.72 -1.00 -9.62
CA ARG A 80 8.92 -2.13 -10.08
C ARG A 80 7.42 -1.79 -10.14
N ALA A 81 6.89 -1.17 -9.10
CA ALA A 81 5.48 -0.78 -9.04
C ALA A 81 5.16 0.28 -10.10
N ASP A 82 6.05 1.26 -10.27
CA ASP A 82 5.87 2.33 -11.24
C ASP A 82 5.90 1.79 -12.67
N GLU A 83 6.80 0.85 -12.96
CA GLU A 83 6.85 0.19 -14.26
C GLU A 83 5.53 -0.53 -14.58
N VAL A 84 5.01 -1.31 -13.64
CA VAL A 84 3.75 -2.02 -13.81
C VAL A 84 2.58 -1.04 -13.99
N ASN A 85 2.62 0.10 -13.33
CA ASN A 85 1.59 1.14 -13.43
C ASN A 85 1.91 2.19 -14.50
N GLN A 86 2.83 1.87 -15.43
CA GLN A 86 3.12 2.69 -16.63
C GLN A 86 3.57 4.12 -16.30
N GLY A 87 4.37 4.29 -15.25
CA GLY A 87 4.92 5.58 -14.86
C GLY A 87 3.97 6.50 -14.10
N GLN A 88 2.77 6.02 -13.75
CA GLN A 88 1.78 6.85 -13.08
C GLN A 88 2.18 7.24 -11.66
N TYR A 89 2.88 6.35 -10.94
CA TYR A 89 3.31 6.69 -9.58
C TYR A 89 4.34 7.81 -9.57
N ALA A 90 5.29 7.81 -10.51
CA ALA A 90 6.24 8.91 -10.66
C ALA A 90 5.52 10.21 -11.01
N ASN A 91 4.50 10.14 -11.86
CA ASN A 91 3.67 11.29 -12.19
C ASN A 91 2.94 11.82 -10.95
N TYR A 92 2.36 10.94 -10.13
CA TYR A 92 1.71 11.36 -8.88
C TYR A 92 2.71 11.97 -7.91
N GLN A 93 3.92 11.41 -7.80
CA GLN A 93 4.97 11.97 -6.93
C GLN A 93 5.35 13.38 -7.36
N SER A 94 5.32 13.69 -8.65
CA SER A 94 5.63 15.04 -9.15
C SER A 94 4.59 16.08 -8.74
N ARG A 95 3.39 15.65 -8.33
CA ARG A 95 2.29 16.54 -7.93
C ARG A 95 2.26 16.86 -6.44
N THR A 96 3.10 16.22 -5.64
CA THR A 96 3.10 16.43 -4.19
C THR A 96 4.52 16.45 -3.66
N LYS A 97 4.74 17.21 -2.59
CA LYS A 97 6.03 17.26 -1.91
C LYS A 97 6.17 16.14 -0.88
N ARG A 98 5.07 15.50 -0.47
CA ARG A 98 5.18 14.38 0.47
C ARG A 98 5.81 13.18 -0.22
N PRO A 99 6.72 12.45 0.44
CA PRO A 99 7.15 11.15 -0.08
C PRO A 99 5.96 10.19 -0.09
N ILE A 100 5.72 9.55 -1.24
CA ILE A 100 4.64 8.56 -1.36
C ILE A 100 5.12 7.24 -0.78
N PRO A 101 4.46 6.70 0.27
CA PRO A 101 4.90 5.46 0.89
C PRO A 101 4.73 4.25 -0.02
N VAL A 102 5.69 3.35 0.04
CA VAL A 102 5.63 2.02 -0.57
C VAL A 102 5.52 1.01 0.57
N ILE A 103 4.40 0.29 0.61
CA ILE A 103 4.04 -0.56 1.73
C ILE A 103 4.23 -2.02 1.35
N VAL A 104 4.94 -2.77 2.18
CA VAL A 104 5.11 -4.21 2.03
C VAL A 104 4.14 -4.92 2.95
N LEU A 105 3.39 -5.85 2.40
CA LEU A 105 2.42 -6.68 3.13
C LEU A 105 2.99 -8.10 3.18
N ASP A 106 3.60 -8.43 4.31
CA ASP A 106 4.24 -9.73 4.50
C ASP A 106 3.21 -10.74 5.05
N PRO A 107 2.97 -11.88 4.37
CA PRO A 107 2.07 -12.91 4.89
C PRO A 107 2.55 -13.45 6.24
N ARG A 108 1.61 -13.74 7.10
CA ARG A 108 1.88 -14.22 8.45
C ARG A 108 1.61 -15.69 8.58
#